data_a1508bd9082189ba80cd0d482fc20637
#
_entry.id   a1508bd9082189ba80cd0d482fc20637
#
_cell.length_a   1.000
_cell.length_b   1.000
_cell.length_c   1.000
_cell.angle_alpha   90.00
_cell.angle_beta   90.00
_cell.angle_gamma   90.00
#
_symmetry.space_group_name_H-M   'P 1'
#
loop_
_entity.id
_entity.type
_entity.pdbx_description
1 polymer ?
#
loop_
_entity_poly.entity_id
_entity_poly.type
_entity_poly.pdbx_seq_one_letter_code
_entity_poly.pdbx_strand_id
1 'polypeptide(L)'
;MDFLSDKDVWGCCRVDDLWIYDKLILARKLGHLAGPAGVPVPSNGFYMVRPITNIRMMSRGAYKAWLSPVEDTVPDGYFWSELFQGRHISIDYNFGEQKTTVEGIRNSARLDRFYKWQRVEYPYELPAVLQDVAKRNKWLNIEMVGDKIIEVHLRYNDDFLNHDCNEIFPVWKNEWNSRPSGSEWYDSPCGDRLGFWIR
;
A
#
# COMPACT_ATOMS: atom_id res chain seq x y z
N MET A 1 2.89 19.72 -11.15
CA MET A 1 1.60 19.01 -11.26
C MET A 1 1.17 18.69 -9.87
N ASP A 2 -0.03 19.07 -9.56
CA ASP A 2 -0.51 19.04 -8.20
C ASP A 2 -0.64 17.60 -7.71
N PHE A 3 -0.17 17.38 -6.50
CA PHE A 3 -0.34 16.13 -5.80
C PHE A 3 -1.82 15.82 -5.66
N LEU A 4 -2.25 14.67 -6.16
CA LEU A 4 -3.62 14.19 -6.01
C LEU A 4 -3.67 13.13 -4.90
N SER A 5 -4.48 13.37 -3.89
CA SER A 5 -4.84 12.34 -2.93
C SER A 5 -5.71 11.26 -3.61
N ASP A 6 -5.82 10.08 -3.01
CA ASP A 6 -6.75 9.06 -3.50
C ASP A 6 -8.19 9.57 -3.61
N LYS A 7 -8.60 10.49 -2.72
CA LYS A 7 -9.91 11.13 -2.76
C LYS A 7 -10.10 11.99 -4.01
N ASP A 8 -9.07 12.75 -4.39
CA ASP A 8 -9.13 13.62 -5.57
C ASP A 8 -9.15 12.77 -6.85
N VAL A 9 -8.29 11.74 -6.89
CA VAL A 9 -8.25 10.79 -8.01
C VAL A 9 -9.57 10.04 -8.15
N TRP A 10 -10.17 9.59 -7.05
CA TRP A 10 -11.48 8.94 -7.07
C TRP A 10 -12.55 9.79 -7.76
N GLY A 11 -12.53 11.09 -7.56
CA GLY A 11 -13.49 12.02 -8.15
C GLY A 11 -13.32 12.24 -9.65
N CYS A 12 -12.17 11.89 -10.24
CA CYS A 12 -11.85 12.18 -11.65
C CYS A 12 -11.41 10.96 -12.48
N CYS A 13 -11.17 9.80 -11.86
CA CYS A 13 -10.78 8.60 -12.60
C CYS A 13 -11.97 7.98 -13.33
N ARG A 14 -11.66 7.10 -14.29
CA ARG A 14 -12.68 6.37 -15.03
C ARG A 14 -13.45 5.44 -14.08
N VAL A 15 -14.77 5.39 -14.26
CA VAL A 15 -15.63 4.48 -13.47
C VAL A 15 -15.18 3.03 -13.63
N ASP A 16 -14.73 2.63 -14.82
CA ASP A 16 -14.25 1.28 -15.11
C ASP A 16 -12.96 0.92 -14.34
N ASP A 17 -12.26 1.89 -13.74
CA ASP A 17 -11.04 1.67 -12.99
C ASP A 17 -11.25 1.77 -11.47
N LEU A 18 -12.43 2.20 -11.00
CA LEU A 18 -12.72 2.35 -9.56
C LEU A 18 -12.58 1.05 -8.76
N TRP A 19 -12.73 -0.10 -9.41
CA TRP A 19 -12.60 -1.41 -8.77
C TRP A 19 -11.24 -1.65 -8.10
N ILE A 20 -10.18 -0.97 -8.55
CA ILE A 20 -8.85 -1.12 -7.93
C ILE A 20 -8.80 -0.63 -6.49
N TYR A 21 -9.69 0.30 -6.12
CA TYR A 21 -9.81 0.81 -4.75
C TYR A 21 -10.62 -0.11 -3.82
N ASP A 22 -11.29 -1.13 -4.38
CA ASP A 22 -11.86 -2.22 -3.62
C ASP A 22 -10.82 -3.33 -3.46
N LYS A 23 -10.20 -3.41 -2.30
CA LYS A 23 -9.12 -4.36 -2.00
C LYS A 23 -9.57 -5.82 -2.05
N LEU A 24 -10.84 -6.11 -1.78
CA LEU A 24 -11.38 -7.45 -1.91
C LEU A 24 -11.53 -7.84 -3.37
N ILE A 25 -12.10 -6.97 -4.20
CA ILE A 25 -12.20 -7.20 -5.66
C ILE A 25 -10.80 -7.33 -6.25
N LEU A 26 -9.86 -6.45 -5.89
CA LEU A 26 -8.48 -6.51 -6.33
C LEU A 26 -7.84 -7.87 -5.97
N ALA A 27 -7.93 -8.28 -4.71
CA ALA A 27 -7.39 -9.56 -4.24
C ALA A 27 -7.96 -10.74 -5.04
N ARG A 28 -9.27 -10.77 -5.27
CA ARG A 28 -9.95 -11.83 -6.05
C ARG A 28 -9.51 -11.84 -7.51
N LYS A 29 -9.39 -10.68 -8.16
CA LYS A 29 -8.92 -10.55 -9.54
C LYS A 29 -7.44 -11.00 -9.70
N LEU A 30 -6.64 -10.84 -8.65
CA LEU A 30 -5.25 -11.31 -8.59
C LEU A 30 -5.12 -12.79 -8.18
N GLY A 31 -6.23 -13.49 -7.96
CA GLY A 31 -6.23 -14.90 -7.57
C GLY A 31 -5.85 -15.16 -6.11
N HIS A 32 -5.86 -14.15 -5.26
CA HIS A 32 -5.58 -14.32 -3.84
C HIS A 32 -6.77 -14.95 -3.12
N LEU A 33 -6.47 -15.77 -2.12
CA LEU A 33 -7.47 -16.30 -1.21
C LEU A 33 -7.96 -15.19 -0.29
N ALA A 34 -9.22 -14.79 -0.45
CA ALA A 34 -9.84 -13.69 0.29
C ALA A 34 -11.36 -13.83 0.33
N GLY A 35 -12.00 -13.31 1.37
CA GLY A 35 -13.46 -13.27 1.53
C GLY A 35 -13.91 -12.09 2.38
N PRO A 36 -15.13 -11.57 2.17
CA PRO A 36 -15.70 -10.50 2.99
C PRO A 36 -16.09 -11.01 4.38
N ALA A 37 -16.49 -10.09 5.27
CA ALA A 37 -17.21 -10.41 6.49
C ALA A 37 -18.40 -11.33 6.17
N GLY A 38 -18.70 -12.30 7.04
CA GLY A 38 -19.76 -13.29 6.86
C GLY A 38 -19.37 -14.48 5.96
N VAL A 39 -18.23 -14.45 5.28
CA VAL A 39 -17.70 -15.59 4.53
C VAL A 39 -16.59 -16.25 5.35
N PRO A 40 -16.75 -17.53 5.75
CA PRO A 40 -15.77 -18.19 6.58
C PRO A 40 -14.43 -18.40 5.88
N VAL A 41 -13.34 -18.38 6.65
CA VAL A 41 -12.02 -18.79 6.16
C VAL A 41 -12.00 -20.31 5.88
N PRO A 42 -11.16 -20.79 4.95
CA PRO A 42 -11.15 -22.22 4.59
C PRO A 42 -10.54 -23.14 5.66
N SER A 43 -9.73 -22.60 6.55
CA SER A 43 -9.05 -23.36 7.62
C SER A 43 -8.68 -22.45 8.78
N ASN A 44 -8.42 -23.03 9.94
CA ASN A 44 -7.86 -22.30 11.07
C ASN A 44 -6.49 -21.73 10.72
N GLY A 45 -6.26 -20.46 11.06
CA GLY A 45 -4.96 -19.83 10.78
C GLY A 45 -4.92 -18.34 11.01
N PHE A 46 -3.73 -17.78 10.78
CA PHE A 46 -3.55 -16.33 10.77
C PHE A 46 -3.87 -15.76 9.40
N TYR A 47 -4.73 -14.75 9.39
CA TYR A 47 -5.15 -14.01 8.21
C TYR A 47 -4.88 -12.52 8.40
N MET A 48 -4.81 -11.81 7.29
CA MET A 48 -4.83 -10.35 7.30
C MET A 48 -6.27 -9.87 7.18
N VAL A 49 -6.71 -9.06 8.13
CA VAL A 49 -8.05 -8.41 8.12
C VAL A 49 -7.85 -6.94 7.80
N ARG A 50 -8.56 -6.43 6.79
CA ARG A 50 -8.40 -5.07 6.28
C ARG A 50 -9.74 -4.46 5.88
N PRO A 51 -9.91 -3.12 5.97
CA PRO A 51 -11.02 -2.43 5.33
C PRO A 51 -11.04 -2.72 3.82
N ILE A 52 -12.23 -2.89 3.25
CA ILE A 52 -12.40 -3.11 1.81
C ILE A 52 -11.89 -1.91 1.01
N THR A 53 -12.15 -0.69 1.48
CA THR A 53 -11.69 0.54 0.84
C THR A 53 -10.64 1.26 1.67
N ASN A 54 -9.67 1.89 1.02
CA ASN A 54 -8.60 2.63 1.68
C ASN A 54 -8.53 4.09 1.20
N ILE A 55 -9.51 4.87 1.55
CA ILE A 55 -9.54 6.31 1.24
C ILE A 55 -8.90 7.18 2.33
N ARG A 56 -8.37 6.58 3.41
CA ARG A 56 -7.74 7.29 4.53
C ARG A 56 -6.22 7.14 4.60
N MET A 57 -5.60 6.51 3.61
CA MET A 57 -4.16 6.26 3.49
C MET A 57 -3.56 5.40 4.64
N MET A 58 -2.34 4.87 4.46
CA MET A 58 -1.50 4.25 5.49
C MET A 58 -2.09 2.98 6.14
N SER A 59 -2.75 2.11 5.36
CA SER A 59 -3.24 0.79 5.84
C SER A 59 -3.99 0.84 7.19
N ARG A 60 -4.63 1.96 7.51
CA ARG A 60 -5.35 2.13 8.77
C ARG A 60 -6.45 1.10 8.91
N GLY A 61 -6.54 0.49 10.09
CA GLY A 61 -7.51 -0.56 10.38
C GLY A 61 -7.08 -1.96 9.93
N ALA A 62 -5.92 -2.14 9.29
CA ALA A 62 -5.39 -3.46 8.98
C ALA A 62 -4.80 -4.12 10.23
N TYR A 63 -5.10 -5.38 10.44
CA TYR A 63 -4.53 -6.17 11.53
C TYR A 63 -4.45 -7.66 11.18
N LYS A 64 -3.54 -8.36 11.86
CA LYS A 64 -3.40 -9.81 11.78
C LYS A 64 -4.34 -10.43 12.80
N ALA A 65 -5.16 -11.39 12.40
CA ALA A 65 -6.07 -12.13 13.26
C ALA A 65 -5.93 -13.64 13.07
N TRP A 66 -6.15 -14.37 14.16
CA TRP A 66 -6.40 -15.80 14.09
C TRP A 66 -7.90 -16.01 13.81
N LEU A 67 -8.23 -16.64 12.69
CA LEU A 67 -9.59 -16.91 12.27
C LEU A 67 -9.84 -18.40 12.17
N SER A 68 -11.11 -18.76 12.33
CA SER A 68 -11.61 -20.14 12.27
C SER A 68 -12.79 -20.22 11.29
N PRO A 69 -12.98 -21.33 10.57
CA PRO A 69 -14.15 -21.52 9.70
C PRO A 69 -15.50 -21.49 10.41
N VAL A 70 -15.50 -21.66 11.74
CA VAL A 70 -16.73 -21.73 12.55
C VAL A 70 -17.06 -20.43 13.27
N GLU A 71 -16.16 -19.45 13.26
CA GLU A 71 -16.32 -18.17 13.92
C GLU A 71 -16.12 -17.03 12.94
N ASP A 72 -17.14 -16.25 12.70
CA ASP A 72 -17.04 -15.01 11.93
C ASP A 72 -16.79 -13.84 12.89
N THR A 73 -15.53 -13.38 12.92
CA THR A 73 -15.10 -12.24 13.72
C THR A 73 -14.62 -11.07 12.87
N VAL A 74 -14.82 -11.15 11.54
CA VAL A 74 -14.45 -10.08 10.61
C VAL A 74 -15.52 -8.99 10.63
N PRO A 75 -15.19 -7.73 10.99
CA PRO A 75 -16.19 -6.66 11.07
C PRO A 75 -16.80 -6.31 9.70
N ASP A 76 -18.03 -5.80 9.70
CA ASP A 76 -18.68 -5.25 8.50
C ASP A 76 -17.81 -4.20 7.82
N GLY A 77 -17.74 -4.23 6.47
CA GLY A 77 -16.88 -3.36 5.68
C GLY A 77 -15.41 -3.77 5.66
N TYR A 78 -15.06 -4.89 6.30
CA TYR A 78 -13.76 -5.52 6.24
C TYR A 78 -13.80 -6.81 5.41
N PHE A 79 -12.61 -7.28 5.07
CA PHE A 79 -12.40 -8.57 4.45
C PHE A 79 -11.17 -9.25 5.03
N TRP A 80 -11.13 -10.57 4.97
CA TRP A 80 -9.94 -11.34 5.28
C TRP A 80 -9.21 -11.75 4.00
N SER A 81 -7.90 -11.87 4.08
CA SER A 81 -7.07 -12.47 3.05
C SER A 81 -5.96 -13.31 3.68
N GLU A 82 -5.36 -14.19 2.89
CA GLU A 82 -4.15 -14.87 3.33
C GLU A 82 -3.07 -13.89 3.80
N LEU A 83 -2.24 -14.33 4.74
CA LEU A 83 -1.16 -13.55 5.32
C LEU A 83 0.09 -13.68 4.44
N PHE A 84 0.38 -12.67 3.63
CA PHE A 84 1.58 -12.62 2.83
C PHE A 84 2.82 -12.31 3.67
N GLN A 85 3.97 -12.82 3.23
CA GLN A 85 5.28 -12.62 3.84
C GLN A 85 6.29 -12.17 2.80
N GLY A 86 7.31 -11.44 3.24
CA GLY A 86 8.38 -10.96 2.37
C GLY A 86 8.60 -9.46 2.46
N ARG A 87 9.35 -8.94 1.50
CA ARG A 87 9.66 -7.52 1.37
C ARG A 87 8.39 -6.73 1.09
N HIS A 88 8.29 -5.53 1.66
CA HIS A 88 7.23 -4.59 1.29
C HIS A 88 7.77 -3.67 0.20
N ILE A 89 7.23 -3.79 -1.00
CA ILE A 89 7.69 -3.05 -2.18
C ILE A 89 6.56 -2.14 -2.65
N SER A 90 6.90 -0.90 -3.01
CA SER A 90 6.01 0.03 -3.70
C SER A 90 6.62 0.39 -5.04
N ILE A 91 5.84 0.30 -6.12
CA ILE A 91 6.28 0.55 -7.49
C ILE A 91 5.35 1.56 -8.16
N ASP A 92 5.93 2.60 -8.73
CA ASP A 92 5.22 3.59 -9.53
C ASP A 92 5.39 3.30 -11.02
N TYR A 93 4.28 3.33 -11.75
CA TYR A 93 4.23 3.26 -13.21
C TYR A 93 3.67 4.56 -13.77
N ASN A 94 4.28 5.03 -14.88
CA ASN A 94 3.76 6.14 -15.66
C ASN A 94 3.36 5.62 -17.04
N PHE A 95 2.08 5.66 -17.37
CA PHE A 95 1.51 5.06 -18.59
C PHE A 95 1.98 3.62 -18.83
N GLY A 96 2.09 2.84 -17.75
CA GLY A 96 2.50 1.42 -17.80
C GLY A 96 4.01 1.19 -17.78
N GLU A 97 4.83 2.24 -17.83
CA GLU A 97 6.28 2.14 -17.71
C GLU A 97 6.72 2.29 -16.25
N GLN A 98 7.47 1.31 -15.73
CA GLN A 98 8.00 1.35 -14.36
C GLN A 98 9.00 2.51 -14.20
N LYS A 99 8.80 3.36 -13.19
CA LYS A 99 9.60 4.56 -12.94
C LYS A 99 10.38 4.52 -11.63
N THR A 100 9.70 4.22 -10.55
CA THR A 100 10.30 4.23 -9.20
C THR A 100 9.92 2.96 -8.47
N THR A 101 10.90 2.36 -7.81
CA THR A 101 10.66 1.23 -6.93
C THR A 101 11.35 1.47 -5.61
N VAL A 102 10.57 1.29 -4.53
CA VAL A 102 11.07 1.49 -3.18
C VAL A 102 10.67 0.33 -2.28
N GLU A 103 11.54 0.03 -1.33
CA GLU A 103 11.31 -0.96 -0.28
C GLU A 103 11.04 -0.27 1.05
N GLY A 104 9.94 -0.65 1.69
CA GLY A 104 9.59 -0.22 3.04
C GLY A 104 10.15 -1.17 4.10
N ILE A 105 10.95 -0.64 5.01
CA ILE A 105 11.56 -1.40 6.11
C ILE A 105 10.84 -1.05 7.41
N ARG A 106 10.38 -2.08 8.13
CA ARG A 106 9.75 -1.95 9.44
C ARG A 106 10.70 -2.40 10.54
N ASN A 107 10.64 -1.71 11.66
CA ASN A 107 11.32 -2.09 12.89
C ASN A 107 10.34 -2.38 14.04
N SER A 108 9.06 -2.37 13.76
CA SER A 108 7.99 -2.60 14.74
C SER A 108 6.92 -3.55 14.20
N ALA A 109 6.07 -4.06 15.08
CA ALA A 109 4.91 -4.87 14.71
C ALA A 109 3.76 -4.07 14.10
N ARG A 110 3.85 -2.74 14.05
CA ARG A 110 2.84 -1.87 13.46
C ARG A 110 2.86 -1.98 11.94
N LEU A 111 1.71 -2.25 11.35
CA LEU A 111 1.57 -2.45 9.90
C LEU A 111 1.51 -1.12 9.13
N ASP A 112 1.12 -0.05 9.79
CA ASP A 112 0.90 1.29 9.23
C ASP A 112 2.14 2.19 9.28
N ARG A 113 3.28 1.71 9.82
CA ARG A 113 4.49 2.51 9.98
C ARG A 113 5.71 1.81 9.46
N PHE A 114 6.50 2.57 8.71
CA PHE A 114 7.81 2.17 8.24
C PHE A 114 8.88 3.01 8.95
N TYR A 115 9.98 2.35 9.30
CA TYR A 115 11.17 3.01 9.83
C TYR A 115 11.93 3.75 8.71
N LYS A 116 11.99 3.11 7.53
CA LYS A 116 12.71 3.63 6.38
C LYS A 116 12.07 3.13 5.09
N TRP A 117 12.14 3.97 4.06
CA TRP A 117 11.95 3.59 2.68
C TRP A 117 13.26 3.78 1.94
N GLN A 118 13.60 2.91 0.99
CA GLN A 118 14.79 3.00 0.18
C GLN A 118 14.52 2.63 -1.27
N ARG A 119 15.21 3.32 -2.21
CA ARG A 119 15.18 2.92 -3.62
C ARG A 119 15.82 1.56 -3.79
N VAL A 120 15.23 0.73 -4.64
CA VAL A 120 15.74 -0.60 -4.96
C VAL A 120 15.52 -0.90 -6.44
N GLU A 121 16.37 -1.74 -6.98
CA GLU A 121 16.11 -2.37 -8.28
C GLU A 121 15.22 -3.59 -8.07
N TYR A 122 14.06 -3.55 -8.66
CA TYR A 122 13.09 -4.65 -8.59
C TYR A 122 12.23 -4.60 -9.86
N PRO A 123 12.72 -5.18 -10.97
CA PRO A 123 11.92 -5.26 -12.19
C PRO A 123 10.69 -6.13 -11.94
N TYR A 124 9.52 -5.61 -12.25
CA TYR A 124 8.27 -6.31 -12.01
C TYR A 124 7.30 -6.12 -13.18
N GLU A 125 6.86 -7.23 -13.73
CA GLU A 125 5.86 -7.24 -14.79
C GLU A 125 4.46 -7.22 -14.17
N LEU A 126 3.66 -6.21 -14.53
CA LEU A 126 2.28 -6.10 -14.06
C LEU A 126 1.44 -7.30 -14.51
N PRO A 127 0.62 -7.88 -13.62
CA PRO A 127 -0.38 -8.86 -14.01
C PRO A 127 -1.30 -8.32 -15.12
N ALA A 128 -1.73 -9.18 -16.03
CA ALA A 128 -2.54 -8.80 -17.18
C ALA A 128 -3.75 -7.93 -16.82
N VAL A 129 -4.41 -8.23 -15.69
CA VAL A 129 -5.56 -7.45 -15.19
C VAL A 129 -5.24 -5.98 -14.88
N LEU A 130 -3.98 -5.62 -14.61
CA LEU A 130 -3.53 -4.26 -14.32
C LEU A 130 -2.84 -3.57 -15.50
N GLN A 131 -2.39 -4.30 -16.52
CA GLN A 131 -1.63 -3.73 -17.64
C GLN A 131 -2.42 -2.64 -18.38
N ASP A 132 -3.70 -2.92 -18.70
CA ASP A 132 -4.54 -1.94 -19.39
C ASP A 132 -4.91 -0.75 -18.50
N VAL A 133 -5.11 -0.97 -17.21
CA VAL A 133 -5.32 0.11 -16.24
C VAL A 133 -4.09 1.02 -16.20
N ALA A 134 -2.88 0.44 -16.13
CA ALA A 134 -1.64 1.20 -16.10
C ALA A 134 -1.40 2.02 -17.38
N LYS A 135 -1.67 1.45 -18.57
CA LYS A 135 -1.46 2.13 -19.85
C LYS A 135 -2.38 3.33 -20.06
N ARG A 136 -3.64 3.26 -19.61
CA ARG A 136 -4.62 4.34 -19.82
C ARG A 136 -4.63 5.40 -18.72
N ASN A 137 -4.01 5.13 -17.58
CA ASN A 137 -3.86 6.08 -16.48
C ASN A 137 -2.46 6.66 -16.46
N LYS A 138 -2.33 7.96 -16.19
CA LYS A 138 -1.03 8.62 -16.12
C LYS A 138 -0.13 8.00 -15.07
N TRP A 139 -0.70 7.69 -13.90
CA TRP A 139 0.01 7.06 -12.81
C TRP A 139 -0.74 5.85 -12.29
N LEU A 140 0.02 4.84 -11.94
CA LEU A 140 -0.43 3.69 -11.18
C LEU A 140 0.67 3.34 -10.19
N ASN A 141 0.34 3.31 -8.91
CA ASN A 141 1.19 2.79 -7.86
C ASN A 141 0.66 1.44 -7.41
N ILE A 142 1.54 0.48 -7.21
CA ILE A 142 1.20 -0.81 -6.59
C ILE A 142 1.99 -0.97 -5.30
N GLU A 143 1.36 -1.51 -4.27
CA GLU A 143 2.02 -1.98 -3.05
C GLU A 143 1.98 -3.51 -2.99
N MET A 144 3.11 -4.10 -2.61
CA MET A 144 3.30 -5.56 -2.59
C MET A 144 3.89 -6.02 -1.26
N VAL A 145 3.58 -7.26 -0.88
CA VAL A 145 4.29 -8.00 0.17
C VAL A 145 4.76 -9.32 -0.44
N GLY A 146 6.08 -9.51 -0.48
CA GLY A 146 6.68 -10.57 -1.29
C GLY A 146 6.41 -10.31 -2.78
N ASP A 147 5.78 -11.28 -3.45
CA ASP A 147 5.36 -11.21 -4.86
C ASP A 147 3.85 -10.90 -5.03
N LYS A 148 3.13 -10.57 -3.94
CA LYS A 148 1.68 -10.39 -3.93
C LYS A 148 1.31 -8.92 -3.85
N ILE A 149 0.59 -8.41 -4.86
CA ILE A 149 0.01 -7.06 -4.83
C ILE A 149 -1.09 -7.02 -3.78
N ILE A 150 -0.98 -6.06 -2.86
CA ILE A 150 -1.93 -5.87 -1.76
C ILE A 150 -2.79 -4.62 -1.89
N GLU A 151 -2.33 -3.64 -2.66
CA GLU A 151 -2.99 -2.35 -2.85
C GLU A 151 -2.59 -1.72 -4.18
N VAL A 152 -3.49 -0.96 -4.79
CA VAL A 152 -3.25 -0.23 -6.04
C VAL A 152 -3.86 1.16 -5.92
N HIS A 153 -3.15 2.17 -6.44
CA HIS A 153 -3.59 3.57 -6.49
C HIS A 153 -3.39 4.14 -7.89
N LEU A 154 -4.28 5.03 -8.34
CA LEU A 154 -4.12 5.79 -9.61
C LEU A 154 -3.39 7.11 -9.39
N ARG A 155 -2.45 7.12 -8.49
CA ARG A 155 -1.51 8.21 -8.20
C ARG A 155 -0.12 7.63 -8.01
N TYR A 156 0.89 8.46 -7.96
CA TYR A 156 2.26 8.06 -7.62
C TYR A 156 2.55 8.22 -6.13
N ASN A 157 3.66 7.64 -5.69
CA ASN A 157 4.24 7.94 -4.38
C ASN A 157 5.06 9.23 -4.50
N ASP A 158 4.51 10.34 -3.99
CA ASP A 158 5.11 11.68 -4.12
C ASP A 158 6.40 11.86 -3.32
N ASP A 159 6.58 11.10 -2.25
CA ASP A 159 7.75 11.25 -1.39
C ASP A 159 9.05 11.04 -2.18
N PHE A 160 9.13 10.04 -3.06
CA PHE A 160 10.32 9.78 -3.88
C PHE A 160 10.33 10.46 -5.25
N LEU A 161 9.18 10.75 -5.82
CA LEU A 161 9.13 11.39 -7.13
C LEU A 161 9.49 12.88 -7.05
N ASN A 162 9.18 13.51 -5.93
CA ASN A 162 9.44 14.93 -5.71
C ASN A 162 10.82 15.20 -5.08
N HIS A 163 11.53 14.14 -4.65
CA HIS A 163 12.85 14.28 -4.03
C HIS A 163 13.87 13.36 -4.70
N ASP A 164 15.00 13.95 -5.13
CA ASP A 164 16.15 13.18 -5.63
C ASP A 164 16.95 12.63 -4.45
N CYS A 165 16.46 11.53 -3.89
CA CYS A 165 17.07 10.87 -2.74
C CYS A 165 16.97 9.35 -2.88
N ASN A 166 17.85 8.63 -2.16
CA ASN A 166 17.85 7.18 -2.13
C ASN A 166 17.11 6.61 -0.92
N GLU A 167 16.99 7.38 0.15
CA GLU A 167 16.39 6.93 1.40
C GLU A 167 15.51 8.02 2.01
N ILE A 168 14.37 7.59 2.54
CA ILE A 168 13.41 8.41 3.30
C ILE A 168 13.20 7.78 4.67
N PHE A 169 13.31 8.58 5.72
CA PHE A 169 13.09 8.17 7.10
C PHE A 169 11.88 8.93 7.66
N PRO A 170 10.68 8.33 7.64
CA PRO A 170 9.48 8.97 8.18
C PRO A 170 9.61 9.23 9.68
N VAL A 171 9.11 10.38 10.13
CA VAL A 171 9.06 10.75 11.54
C VAL A 171 7.60 10.78 11.99
N TRP A 172 7.29 10.01 13.03
CA TRP A 172 5.95 9.80 13.53
C TRP A 172 5.71 10.52 14.84
N LYS A 173 4.49 10.99 15.08
CA LYS A 173 4.07 11.49 16.40
C LYS A 173 4.30 10.39 17.44
N ASN A 174 4.84 10.78 18.58
CA ASN A 174 5.11 9.89 19.72
C ASN A 174 6.16 8.79 19.45
N GLU A 175 6.94 8.89 18.37
CA GLU A 175 8.10 8.05 18.13
C GLU A 175 9.35 8.92 18.05
N TRP A 176 10.37 8.55 18.81
CA TRP A 176 11.66 9.22 18.73
C TRP A 176 12.49 8.55 17.62
N ASN A 177 12.72 9.28 16.54
CA ASN A 177 13.69 8.89 15.53
C ASN A 177 14.86 9.87 15.54
N SER A 178 16.06 9.37 15.80
CA SER A 178 17.26 10.18 15.65
C SER A 178 17.43 10.59 14.18
N ARG A 179 17.87 11.84 13.98
CA ARG A 179 18.22 12.35 12.64
C ARG A 179 19.32 11.48 12.03
N PRO A 180 19.14 10.90 10.85
CA PRO A 180 20.22 10.22 10.13
C PRO A 180 21.33 11.22 9.77
N SER A 181 22.60 10.79 9.85
CA SER A 181 23.73 11.64 9.49
C SER A 181 23.66 12.03 8.03
N GLY A 182 23.88 13.33 7.72
CA GLY A 182 23.83 13.86 6.36
C GLY A 182 22.45 14.01 5.74
N SER A 183 21.38 13.89 6.55
CA SER A 183 20.01 14.02 6.05
C SER A 183 19.48 15.46 6.12
N GLU A 184 18.50 15.74 5.25
CA GLU A 184 17.74 16.98 5.19
C GLU A 184 16.29 16.73 5.59
N TRP A 185 15.66 17.71 6.27
CA TRP A 185 14.28 17.59 6.75
C TRP A 185 13.27 18.17 5.76
N TYR A 186 12.16 17.44 5.59
CA TYR A 186 11.00 17.89 4.83
C TYR A 186 9.72 17.76 5.66
N ASP A 187 8.98 18.87 5.74
CA ASP A 187 7.65 18.89 6.31
C ASP A 187 6.67 18.23 5.33
N SER A 188 6.13 17.09 5.72
CA SER A 188 5.12 16.38 4.94
C SER A 188 4.16 15.66 5.87
N PRO A 189 3.30 16.41 6.58
CA PRO A 189 2.39 15.82 7.54
C PRO A 189 1.31 15.00 6.83
N CYS A 190 1.16 13.74 7.28
CA CYS A 190 0.13 12.84 6.79
C CYS A 190 -0.32 11.92 7.93
N GLY A 191 -1.53 12.11 8.42
CA GLY A 191 -2.02 11.38 9.58
C GLY A 191 -1.17 11.62 10.83
N ASP A 192 -0.45 10.60 11.28
CA ASP A 192 0.47 10.70 12.41
C ASP A 192 1.93 10.96 11.97
N ARG A 193 2.22 10.99 10.67
CA ARG A 193 3.52 11.42 10.16
C ARG A 193 3.68 12.91 10.30
N LEU A 194 4.79 13.36 10.87
CA LEU A 194 5.15 14.78 10.99
C LEU A 194 5.85 15.28 9.71
N GLY A 195 6.67 14.47 9.12
CA GLY A 195 7.49 14.72 7.97
C GLY A 195 8.49 13.58 7.80
N PHE A 196 9.60 13.84 7.14
CA PHE A 196 10.65 12.85 6.95
C PHE A 196 12.01 13.46 6.72
N TRP A 197 13.05 12.68 7.00
CA TRP A 197 14.43 12.96 6.60
C TRP A 197 14.73 12.26 5.29
N ILE A 198 15.43 12.93 4.36
CA ILE A 198 15.93 12.34 3.11
C ILE A 198 17.45 12.22 3.13
N ARG A 199 17.97 11.19 2.41
CA ARG A 199 19.38 10.98 2.20
C ARG A 199 19.66 10.34 0.85
#